data_435de2b3868301a92d88c789001a7f7d
#
_entry.id   435de2b3868301a92d88c789001a7f7d
#
_cell.length_a   1.000
_cell.length_b   1.000
_cell.length_c   1.000
_cell.angle_alpha   90.00
_cell.angle_beta   90.00
_cell.angle_gamma   90.00
#
_symmetry.space_group_name_H-M   'P 1'
#
loop_
_entity.id
_entity.type
_entity.pdbx_description
1 polymer ?
#
loop_
_entity_poly.entity_id
_entity_poly.type
_entity_poly.pdbx_seq_one_letter_code
_entity_poly.pdbx_strand_id
1 'polypeptide(L)'
;MEKISELLTINQASKWATEKLGRNVTTSNISYLIQYGRINKATNNGKTLIDKEDLIKYYESHIGRRENDWINKLGDDLNWALSFDHLKESDRTKHVHRLHPYKGKFIPQLVEYFLDSHVDSYKTETYFKKEDIVLDPFCGSGTTLVQANELGMHAIGIDVSSFNALISNVKISKYNLVELYHEVHRITSTLKEFTIGSNTQEFQHKLTKVLTDFNNRYFPSPDFKIRVRRGEINEDDYGQAKAAEFKLIYQDLVNQYNISLNHVKTHNFLDKWYIEPIRSEIDFVRSLIEQVQDPNIRNALVIILSRTIRSCRATTHFDLATLKEPISSTYYCHKHGKICKPLFSILEWWIRYSQDTIKRLAQFDKLRTKTTQLCLTGDSRSINITQALEQYDNNFAKLTNAQRIKGIFSSPPYVGLIDYHDQHAYAYDLFHFERRDHLEIGTLSKGQGIEAREAYVESISQVLNNCRRFLSDGFHIFLVANDKYNMYPDIAQKSELQIVNQFKRPVLCRTERDKGAYSETIFHLRAY
;
A
#
# COMPACT_ATOMS: atom_id res chain seq x y z
N MET A 1 34.35 -8.53 37.97
CA MET A 1 34.70 -7.11 37.79
C MET A 1 33.61 -6.51 36.89
N GLU A 2 32.68 -5.76 37.48
CA GLU A 2 31.72 -4.96 36.68
C GLU A 2 32.54 -3.93 35.89
N LYS A 3 32.42 -3.99 34.55
CA LYS A 3 32.98 -2.94 33.69
C LYS A 3 32.24 -1.65 33.99
N ILE A 4 32.90 -0.68 34.60
CA ILE A 4 32.40 0.67 34.77
C ILE A 4 32.17 1.20 33.36
N SER A 5 30.91 1.33 32.92
CA SER A 5 30.58 1.88 31.61
C SER A 5 30.93 3.37 31.59
N GLU A 6 31.60 3.81 30.54
CA GLU A 6 31.96 5.22 30.35
C GLU A 6 30.69 5.99 29.91
N LEU A 7 30.22 6.89 30.79
CA LEU A 7 29.05 7.73 30.50
C LEU A 7 29.49 9.03 29.81
N LEU A 8 28.90 9.31 28.65
CA LEU A 8 29.17 10.47 27.82
C LEU A 8 28.00 11.46 27.85
N THR A 9 28.28 12.75 27.88
CA THR A 9 27.30 13.78 27.53
C THR A 9 26.98 13.73 26.03
N ILE A 10 25.86 14.32 25.61
CA ILE A 10 25.48 14.39 24.19
C ILE A 10 26.59 14.99 23.33
N ASN A 11 27.29 16.05 23.85
CA ASN A 11 28.41 16.67 23.12
C ASN A 11 29.64 15.74 23.02
N GLN A 12 29.97 15.01 24.08
CA GLN A 12 31.08 14.04 24.07
C GLN A 12 30.75 12.85 23.14
N ALA A 13 29.50 12.35 23.17
CA ALA A 13 29.02 11.30 22.28
C ALA A 13 29.07 11.71 20.80
N SER A 14 28.71 12.96 20.50
CA SER A 14 28.81 13.56 19.17
C SER A 14 30.26 13.61 18.67
N LYS A 15 31.20 14.09 19.50
CA LYS A 15 32.63 14.11 19.16
C LYS A 15 33.18 12.71 18.93
N TRP A 16 32.95 11.80 19.87
CA TRP A 16 33.38 10.41 19.75
C TRP A 16 32.85 9.73 18.50
N ALA A 17 31.53 9.88 18.19
CA ALA A 17 30.92 9.29 17.00
C ALA A 17 31.49 9.90 15.70
N THR A 18 31.77 11.21 15.68
CA THR A 18 32.44 11.90 14.57
C THR A 18 33.83 11.32 14.29
N GLU A 19 34.64 11.13 15.31
CA GLU A 19 35.98 10.53 15.20
C GLU A 19 35.90 9.06 14.76
N LYS A 20 34.98 8.26 15.37
CA LYS A 20 34.84 6.83 15.09
C LYS A 20 34.36 6.55 13.66
N LEU A 21 33.46 7.38 13.14
CA LEU A 21 32.82 7.17 11.83
C LEU A 21 33.50 7.96 10.69
N GLY A 22 34.46 8.84 11.01
CA GLY A 22 35.13 9.69 10.01
C GLY A 22 34.20 10.69 9.30
N ARG A 23 33.06 11.04 9.90
CA ARG A 23 32.06 12.00 9.39
C ARG A 23 31.47 12.83 10.51
N ASN A 24 30.94 14.00 10.19
CA ASN A 24 30.29 14.85 11.18
C ASN A 24 29.02 14.20 11.74
N VAL A 25 28.99 13.93 13.05
CA VAL A 25 27.82 13.45 13.79
C VAL A 25 27.43 14.55 14.77
N THR A 26 26.31 15.22 14.52
CA THR A 26 25.85 16.36 15.33
C THR A 26 25.25 15.92 16.66
N THR A 27 25.12 16.84 17.60
CA THR A 27 24.40 16.61 18.87
C THR A 27 22.94 16.24 18.63
N SER A 28 22.33 16.76 17.57
CA SER A 28 20.97 16.40 17.14
C SER A 28 20.88 14.93 16.70
N ASN A 29 21.88 14.43 15.97
CA ASN A 29 21.94 13.00 15.62
C ASN A 29 22.00 12.11 16.87
N ILE A 30 22.75 12.49 17.89
CA ILE A 30 22.84 11.73 19.14
C ILE A 30 21.54 11.84 19.94
N SER A 31 20.93 13.01 20.03
CA SER A 31 19.62 13.21 20.67
C SER A 31 18.54 12.36 20.01
N TYR A 32 18.56 12.25 18.67
CA TYR A 32 17.74 11.34 17.89
C TYR A 32 17.84 9.89 18.37
N LEU A 33 19.07 9.35 18.57
CA LEU A 33 19.25 7.96 18.99
C LEU A 33 18.59 7.67 20.35
N ILE A 34 18.64 8.65 21.27
CA ILE A 34 17.97 8.55 22.56
C ILE A 34 16.45 8.60 22.38
N GLN A 35 15.96 9.59 21.66
CA GLN A 35 14.53 9.84 21.47
C GLN A 35 13.80 8.63 20.86
N TYR A 36 14.47 7.91 19.96
CA TYR A 36 13.91 6.74 19.27
C TYR A 36 14.32 5.40 19.89
N GLY A 37 14.85 5.42 21.12
CA GLY A 37 15.18 4.20 21.86
C GLY A 37 16.25 3.35 21.20
N ARG A 38 17.10 3.96 20.34
CA ARG A 38 18.25 3.26 19.74
C ARG A 38 19.37 3.02 20.75
N ILE A 39 19.51 3.95 21.67
CA ILE A 39 20.43 3.88 22.81
C ILE A 39 19.68 4.31 24.08
N ASN A 40 20.11 3.76 25.21
CA ASN A 40 19.47 4.07 26.49
C ASN A 40 19.91 5.43 27.02
N LYS A 41 18.98 6.17 27.61
CA LYS A 41 19.24 7.39 28.35
C LYS A 41 19.60 7.05 29.80
N ALA A 42 20.77 7.46 30.25
CA ALA A 42 21.11 7.54 31.67
C ALA A 42 20.89 9.00 32.15
N THR A 43 20.41 9.17 33.37
CA THR A 43 20.22 10.50 33.95
C THR A 43 21.03 10.60 35.23
N ASN A 44 21.94 11.57 35.29
CA ASN A 44 22.68 11.88 36.53
C ASN A 44 22.63 13.41 36.76
N ASN A 45 22.17 13.84 37.94
CA ASN A 45 22.04 15.24 38.34
C ASN A 45 21.33 16.14 37.28
N GLY A 46 20.23 15.63 36.68
CA GLY A 46 19.45 16.37 35.66
C GLY A 46 20.09 16.45 34.27
N LYS A 47 21.33 15.94 34.09
CA LYS A 47 21.99 15.88 32.77
C LYS A 47 21.71 14.56 32.09
N THR A 48 21.42 14.63 30.76
CA THR A 48 21.30 13.45 29.92
C THR A 48 22.69 12.88 29.63
N LEU A 49 22.89 11.62 29.99
CA LEU A 49 24.10 10.87 29.74
C LEU A 49 23.83 9.63 28.90
N ILE A 50 24.82 9.14 28.19
CA ILE A 50 24.76 8.03 27.26
C ILE A 50 25.85 7.05 27.61
N ASP A 51 25.51 5.76 27.66
CA ASP A 51 26.53 4.71 27.80
C ASP A 51 27.28 4.55 26.46
N LYS A 52 28.58 4.68 26.52
CA LYS A 52 29.48 4.54 25.36
C LYS A 52 29.38 3.13 24.74
N GLU A 53 29.18 2.10 25.55
CA GLU A 53 29.02 0.73 25.05
C GLU A 53 27.72 0.59 24.24
N ASP A 54 26.61 1.21 24.66
CA ASP A 54 25.35 1.24 23.89
C ASP A 54 25.53 1.95 22.55
N LEU A 55 26.34 3.03 22.54
CA LEU A 55 26.66 3.75 21.31
C LEU A 55 27.50 2.88 20.36
N ILE A 56 28.51 2.16 20.88
CA ILE A 56 29.32 1.21 20.11
C ILE A 56 28.44 0.10 19.53
N LYS A 57 27.62 -0.55 20.36
CA LYS A 57 26.71 -1.62 19.92
C LYS A 57 25.76 -1.15 18.83
N TYR A 58 25.23 0.07 18.96
CA TYR A 58 24.36 0.65 17.93
C TYR A 58 25.09 0.78 16.60
N TYR A 59 26.25 1.44 16.55
CA TYR A 59 26.98 1.67 15.29
C TYR A 59 27.56 0.39 14.66
N GLU A 60 27.81 -0.65 15.46
CA GLU A 60 28.25 -1.96 14.98
C GLU A 60 27.08 -2.88 14.58
N SER A 61 25.85 -2.54 14.93
CA SER A 61 24.65 -3.29 14.56
C SER A 61 24.35 -3.19 13.05
N HIS A 62 23.55 -4.12 12.54
CA HIS A 62 23.04 -4.03 11.16
C HIS A 62 22.21 -2.75 10.93
N ILE A 63 21.40 -2.36 11.92
CA ILE A 63 20.58 -1.14 11.87
C ILE A 63 21.48 0.09 11.81
N GLY A 64 22.45 0.22 12.68
CA GLY A 64 23.35 1.36 12.70
C GLY A 64 24.19 1.48 11.43
N ARG A 65 24.70 0.37 10.89
CA ARG A 65 25.42 0.37 9.60
C ARG A 65 24.52 0.79 8.44
N ARG A 66 23.29 0.30 8.39
CA ARG A 66 22.30 0.70 7.37
C ARG A 66 21.97 2.18 7.48
N GLU A 67 21.68 2.67 8.68
CA GLU A 67 21.37 4.09 8.90
C GLU A 67 22.53 4.99 8.47
N ASN A 68 23.77 4.62 8.83
CA ASN A 68 24.97 5.34 8.41
C ASN A 68 25.15 5.34 6.88
N ASP A 69 24.99 4.20 6.22
CA ASP A 69 25.08 4.11 4.76
C ASP A 69 24.01 4.99 4.07
N TRP A 70 22.81 5.02 4.60
CA TRP A 70 21.75 5.84 4.06
C TRP A 70 21.96 7.34 4.30
N ILE A 71 22.44 7.73 5.49
CA ILE A 71 22.80 9.13 5.76
C ILE A 71 23.92 9.58 4.81
N ASN A 72 24.93 8.75 4.57
CA ASN A 72 26.00 9.07 3.64
C ASN A 72 25.50 9.27 2.20
N LYS A 73 24.45 8.56 1.79
CA LYS A 73 23.87 8.63 0.43
C LYS A 73 22.81 9.71 0.25
N LEU A 74 22.04 10.02 1.29
CA LEU A 74 20.87 10.87 1.20
C LEU A 74 21.02 12.20 1.95
N GLY A 75 22.03 12.33 2.82
CA GLY A 75 22.24 13.51 3.65
C GLY A 75 21.93 13.25 5.13
N ASP A 76 22.44 14.12 6.00
CA ASP A 76 22.31 14.06 7.45
C ASP A 76 21.00 14.68 7.98
N ASP A 77 20.22 15.29 7.11
CA ASP A 77 18.89 15.87 7.37
C ASP A 77 17.75 14.85 7.44
N LEU A 78 18.07 13.53 7.34
CA LEU A 78 17.08 12.45 7.42
C LEU A 78 16.49 12.32 8.82
N ASN A 79 15.17 12.45 8.93
CA ASN A 79 14.43 12.13 10.14
C ASN A 79 14.05 10.65 10.19
N TRP A 80 14.84 9.86 10.92
CA TRP A 80 14.62 8.41 11.08
C TRP A 80 13.37 8.06 11.91
N ALA A 81 12.85 8.98 12.72
CA ALA A 81 11.58 8.80 13.41
C ALA A 81 10.44 8.51 12.44
N LEU A 82 10.43 9.25 11.36
CA LEU A 82 9.43 9.13 10.32
C LEU A 82 9.64 7.90 9.41
N SER A 83 10.64 7.05 9.68
CA SER A 83 10.78 5.73 9.06
C SER A 83 9.78 4.73 9.61
N PHE A 84 9.43 4.86 10.89
CA PHE A 84 8.58 3.91 11.64
C PHE A 84 9.10 2.47 11.56
N ASP A 85 10.41 2.27 11.45
CA ASP A 85 11.02 0.95 11.28
C ASP A 85 10.96 0.07 12.54
N HIS A 86 10.73 0.68 13.70
CA HIS A 86 10.47 -0.01 14.96
C HIS A 86 9.13 -0.74 15.00
N LEU A 87 8.18 -0.38 14.10
CA LEU A 87 6.86 -0.99 14.03
C LEU A 87 6.87 -2.26 13.19
N LYS A 88 6.17 -3.29 13.65
CA LYS A 88 5.93 -4.51 12.87
C LYS A 88 5.08 -4.20 11.63
N GLU A 89 5.19 -5.00 10.58
CA GLU A 89 4.36 -4.84 9.37
C GLU A 89 2.86 -4.89 9.68
N SER A 90 2.44 -5.74 10.62
CA SER A 90 1.04 -5.83 11.08
C SER A 90 0.51 -4.49 11.60
N ASP A 91 1.35 -3.73 12.31
CA ASP A 91 0.98 -2.48 12.93
C ASP A 91 0.99 -1.33 11.92
N ARG A 92 1.96 -1.36 10.98
CA ARG A 92 2.02 -0.43 9.83
C ARG A 92 0.88 -0.60 8.83
N THR A 93 0.24 -1.76 8.83
CA THR A 93 -0.88 -2.10 7.94
C THR A 93 -2.13 -2.50 8.72
N LYS A 94 -2.37 -1.81 9.85
CA LYS A 94 -3.47 -2.10 10.80
C LYS A 94 -4.84 -2.11 10.08
N HIS A 95 -5.77 -2.91 10.59
CA HIS A 95 -7.20 -3.02 10.18
C HIS A 95 -7.48 -2.72 8.69
N VAL A 96 -8.39 -1.78 8.39
CA VAL A 96 -8.89 -1.50 7.02
C VAL A 96 -7.83 -0.95 6.05
N HIS A 97 -6.67 -0.49 6.54
CA HIS A 97 -5.58 -0.06 5.65
C HIS A 97 -5.08 -1.18 4.72
N ARG A 98 -5.32 -2.44 5.09
CA ARG A 98 -4.94 -3.63 4.28
C ARG A 98 -6.10 -4.24 3.49
N LEU A 99 -7.27 -3.60 3.44
CA LEU A 99 -8.44 -4.17 2.74
C LEU A 99 -8.19 -4.41 1.26
N HIS A 100 -7.41 -3.56 0.60
CA HIS A 100 -7.07 -3.74 -0.80
C HIS A 100 -5.58 -3.42 -1.03
N PRO A 101 -4.86 -4.22 -1.84
CA PRO A 101 -3.50 -3.88 -2.25
C PRO A 101 -3.49 -2.60 -3.10
N TYR A 102 -2.65 -1.65 -2.71
CA TYR A 102 -2.49 -0.38 -3.42
C TYR A 102 -1.02 0.00 -3.42
N LYS A 103 -0.45 0.31 -4.59
CA LYS A 103 0.93 0.79 -4.73
C LYS A 103 0.99 2.29 -4.46
N GLY A 104 2.08 2.75 -3.85
CA GLY A 104 2.31 4.18 -3.65
C GLY A 104 1.55 4.80 -2.45
N LYS A 105 0.97 4.00 -1.54
CA LYS A 105 0.38 4.54 -0.31
C LYS A 105 1.44 4.74 0.77
N PHE A 106 1.32 5.83 1.51
CA PHE A 106 2.08 6.02 2.75
C PHE A 106 1.47 5.19 3.90
N ILE A 107 2.25 5.04 4.96
CA ILE A 107 1.80 4.30 6.15
C ILE A 107 0.88 5.16 7.01
N PRO A 108 -0.10 4.56 7.73
CA PRO A 108 -1.04 5.29 8.57
C PRO A 108 -0.37 6.18 9.62
N GLN A 109 0.70 5.69 10.23
CA GLN A 109 1.43 6.41 11.27
C GLN A 109 2.08 7.71 10.78
N LEU A 110 2.39 7.82 9.49
CA LEU A 110 2.86 9.08 8.94
C LEU A 110 1.74 10.13 8.94
N VAL A 111 0.53 9.73 8.57
CA VAL A 111 -0.65 10.61 8.62
C VAL A 111 -0.94 10.99 10.07
N GLU A 112 -0.99 10.01 10.97
CA GLU A 112 -1.22 10.19 12.40
C GLU A 112 -0.26 11.21 13.00
N TYR A 113 1.06 11.11 12.70
CA TYR A 113 2.08 12.02 13.18
C TYR A 113 1.78 13.49 12.87
N PHE A 114 1.27 13.80 11.67
CA PHE A 114 0.97 15.19 11.28
C PHE A 114 -0.42 15.65 11.72
N LEU A 115 -1.39 14.73 11.85
CA LEU A 115 -2.76 15.10 12.21
C LEU A 115 -3.00 15.12 13.71
N ASP A 116 -2.26 14.36 14.52
CA ASP A 116 -2.47 14.30 15.97
C ASP A 116 -1.99 15.56 16.71
N SER A 117 -2.22 15.60 18.02
CA SER A 117 -1.91 16.77 18.86
C SER A 117 -0.54 16.70 19.53
N HIS A 118 0.27 15.64 19.33
CA HIS A 118 1.59 15.57 19.93
C HIS A 118 2.55 16.59 19.29
N VAL A 119 3.53 17.01 20.05
CA VAL A 119 4.64 17.85 19.58
C VAL A 119 5.97 17.23 19.99
N ASP A 120 6.99 17.43 19.17
CA ASP A 120 8.36 16.96 19.43
C ASP A 120 9.38 17.97 18.87
N SER A 121 10.65 17.57 18.79
CA SER A 121 11.72 18.43 18.27
C SER A 121 11.59 18.78 16.76
N TYR A 122 10.77 18.06 16.03
CA TYR A 122 10.56 18.25 14.59
C TYR A 122 9.19 18.86 14.29
N LYS A 123 8.15 18.37 14.97
CA LYS A 123 6.79 18.91 14.94
C LYS A 123 6.58 19.79 16.15
N THR A 124 6.83 21.07 16.00
CA THR A 124 6.84 22.05 17.11
C THR A 124 5.47 22.61 17.45
N GLU A 125 4.45 22.34 16.63
CA GLU A 125 3.08 22.83 16.83
C GLU A 125 2.03 21.78 16.44
N THR A 126 0.83 21.91 16.96
CA THR A 126 -0.33 21.11 16.57
C THR A 126 -1.02 21.77 15.38
N TYR A 127 -1.06 21.09 14.24
CA TYR A 127 -1.61 21.63 12.99
C TYR A 127 -3.12 21.46 12.86
N PHE A 128 -3.65 20.36 13.40
CA PHE A 128 -5.07 19.99 13.31
C PHE A 128 -5.63 19.64 14.68
N LYS A 129 -6.95 19.82 14.84
CA LYS A 129 -7.70 19.54 16.07
C LYS A 129 -8.87 18.61 15.77
N LYS A 130 -9.44 18.00 16.81
CA LYS A 130 -10.70 17.26 16.66
C LYS A 130 -11.76 18.15 16.02
N GLU A 131 -12.62 17.54 15.22
CA GLU A 131 -13.69 18.16 14.42
C GLU A 131 -13.19 19.02 13.24
N ASP A 132 -11.88 19.27 13.08
CA ASP A 132 -11.35 19.89 11.86
C ASP A 132 -11.66 19.04 10.62
N ILE A 133 -11.75 19.69 9.46
CA ILE A 133 -11.92 19.02 8.16
C ILE A 133 -10.56 18.97 7.46
N VAL A 134 -10.10 17.77 7.14
CA VAL A 134 -8.85 17.51 6.39
C VAL A 134 -9.19 17.11 4.96
N LEU A 135 -8.43 17.62 3.98
CA LEU A 135 -8.58 17.28 2.57
C LEU A 135 -7.40 16.41 2.07
N ASP A 136 -7.72 15.39 1.31
CA ASP A 136 -6.74 14.61 0.54
C ASP A 136 -7.13 14.61 -0.95
N PRO A 137 -6.57 15.54 -1.78
CA PRO A 137 -6.92 15.66 -3.19
C PRO A 137 -6.33 14.55 -4.08
N PHE A 138 -5.54 13.62 -3.52
CA PHE A 138 -5.00 12.44 -4.20
C PHE A 138 -5.23 11.21 -3.32
N CYS A 139 -6.49 10.97 -2.97
CA CYS A 139 -6.93 10.09 -1.89
C CYS A 139 -6.47 8.63 -2.05
N GLY A 140 -6.34 8.14 -3.28
CA GLY A 140 -5.92 6.79 -3.59
C GLY A 140 -6.73 5.75 -2.83
N SER A 141 -6.12 5.12 -1.85
CA SER A 141 -6.77 4.09 -1.03
C SER A 141 -7.32 4.59 0.32
N GLY A 142 -7.44 5.89 0.54
CA GLY A 142 -8.12 6.48 1.71
C GLY A 142 -7.36 6.42 3.02
N THR A 143 -6.03 6.43 3.01
CA THR A 143 -5.24 6.36 4.25
C THR A 143 -5.49 7.59 5.13
N THR A 144 -5.51 8.77 4.55
CA THR A 144 -5.79 10.04 5.26
C THR A 144 -7.19 10.03 5.87
N LEU A 145 -8.20 9.56 5.13
CA LEU A 145 -9.59 9.53 5.61
C LEU A 145 -9.76 8.62 6.83
N VAL A 146 -9.16 7.45 6.79
CA VAL A 146 -9.23 6.48 7.89
C VAL A 146 -8.55 7.04 9.15
N GLN A 147 -7.35 7.63 9.02
CA GLN A 147 -6.64 8.19 10.16
C GLN A 147 -7.33 9.45 10.72
N ALA A 148 -7.87 10.32 9.87
CA ALA A 148 -8.66 11.46 10.31
C ALA A 148 -9.86 10.99 11.15
N ASN A 149 -10.58 9.93 10.72
CA ASN A 149 -11.68 9.38 11.52
C ASN A 149 -11.21 8.88 12.88
N GLU A 150 -10.12 8.10 12.97
CA GLU A 150 -9.59 7.60 14.26
C GLU A 150 -9.24 8.76 15.21
N LEU A 151 -8.74 9.87 14.68
CA LEU A 151 -8.35 11.04 15.44
C LEU A 151 -9.52 12.01 15.77
N GLY A 152 -10.73 11.69 15.32
CA GLY A 152 -11.92 12.50 15.56
C GLY A 152 -11.98 13.73 14.66
N MET A 153 -11.51 13.64 13.43
CA MET A 153 -11.56 14.69 12.42
C MET A 153 -12.45 14.27 11.27
N HIS A 154 -13.12 15.23 10.64
CA HIS A 154 -13.76 15.03 9.35
C HIS A 154 -12.73 14.96 8.23
N ALA A 155 -13.05 14.29 7.13
CA ALA A 155 -12.14 14.27 5.99
C ALA A 155 -12.87 14.14 4.65
N ILE A 156 -12.31 14.82 3.65
CA ILE A 156 -12.75 14.76 2.27
C ILE A 156 -11.59 14.21 1.44
N GLY A 157 -11.84 13.14 0.68
CA GLY A 157 -10.92 12.62 -0.32
C GLY A 157 -11.40 12.96 -1.72
N ILE A 158 -10.48 13.10 -2.66
CA ILE A 158 -10.80 13.17 -4.08
C ILE A 158 -9.87 12.21 -4.82
N ASP A 159 -10.43 11.44 -5.75
CA ASP A 159 -9.64 10.61 -6.64
C ASP A 159 -10.27 10.59 -8.04
N VAL A 160 -9.46 10.63 -9.08
CA VAL A 160 -9.92 10.55 -10.46
C VAL A 160 -10.48 9.16 -10.81
N SER A 161 -9.96 8.13 -10.13
CA SER A 161 -10.38 6.74 -10.27
C SER A 161 -11.59 6.45 -9.40
N SER A 162 -12.73 6.12 -10.01
CA SER A 162 -13.94 5.69 -9.30
C SER A 162 -13.70 4.42 -8.47
N PHE A 163 -12.82 3.54 -8.90
CA PHE A 163 -12.46 2.35 -8.13
C PHE A 163 -11.62 2.67 -6.89
N ASN A 164 -10.69 3.64 -6.95
CA ASN A 164 -9.97 4.12 -5.78
C ASN A 164 -10.92 4.80 -4.78
N ALA A 165 -11.84 5.64 -5.27
CA ALA A 165 -12.87 6.23 -4.43
C ALA A 165 -13.74 5.16 -3.76
N LEU A 166 -14.10 4.09 -4.48
CA LEU A 166 -14.82 2.94 -3.91
C LEU A 166 -14.01 2.25 -2.81
N ILE A 167 -12.72 1.96 -3.03
CA ILE A 167 -11.83 1.37 -2.00
C ILE A 167 -11.82 2.25 -0.75
N SER A 168 -11.71 3.56 -0.92
CA SER A 168 -11.66 4.53 0.17
C SER A 168 -12.98 4.57 0.94
N ASN A 169 -14.10 4.66 0.22
CA ASN A 169 -15.44 4.70 0.81
C ASN A 169 -15.78 3.40 1.54
N VAL A 170 -15.40 2.23 0.99
CA VAL A 170 -15.60 0.94 1.68
C VAL A 170 -14.85 0.89 3.01
N LYS A 171 -13.67 1.47 3.12
CA LYS A 171 -12.91 1.50 4.38
C LYS A 171 -13.56 2.34 5.47
N ILE A 172 -14.18 3.46 5.08
CA ILE A 172 -14.76 4.44 6.01
C ILE A 172 -16.27 4.24 6.23
N SER A 173 -16.96 3.44 5.44
CA SER A 173 -18.38 3.15 5.61
C SER A 173 -18.68 2.37 6.90
N LYS A 174 -19.89 2.56 7.44
CA LYS A 174 -20.44 1.76 8.55
C LYS A 174 -21.19 0.56 7.98
N TYR A 175 -21.05 -0.57 8.66
CA TYR A 175 -21.66 -1.83 8.23
C TYR A 175 -22.51 -2.46 9.31
N ASN A 176 -23.63 -3.07 8.91
CA ASN A 176 -24.20 -4.17 9.65
C ASN A 176 -23.34 -5.42 9.40
N LEU A 177 -22.39 -5.69 10.31
CA LEU A 177 -21.43 -6.78 10.14
C LEU A 177 -22.11 -8.16 10.16
N VAL A 178 -23.27 -8.30 10.81
CA VAL A 178 -24.05 -9.55 10.83
C VAL A 178 -24.63 -9.80 9.43
N GLU A 179 -25.20 -8.80 8.82
CA GLU A 179 -25.76 -8.89 7.47
C GLU A 179 -24.65 -9.13 6.42
N LEU A 180 -23.51 -8.42 6.52
CA LEU A 180 -22.35 -8.69 5.67
C LEU A 180 -21.87 -10.15 5.82
N TYR A 181 -21.84 -10.69 7.04
CA TYR A 181 -21.49 -12.09 7.28
C TYR A 181 -22.49 -13.04 6.60
N HIS A 182 -23.78 -12.78 6.71
CA HIS A 182 -24.83 -13.59 6.09
C HIS A 182 -24.71 -13.59 4.56
N GLU A 183 -24.50 -12.44 3.94
CA GLU A 183 -24.30 -12.34 2.50
C GLU A 183 -23.04 -13.05 2.00
N VAL A 184 -21.93 -12.90 2.73
CA VAL A 184 -20.69 -13.65 2.46
C VAL A 184 -20.93 -15.15 2.56
N HIS A 185 -21.66 -15.61 3.60
CA HIS A 185 -21.97 -17.02 3.78
C HIS A 185 -22.87 -17.56 2.66
N ARG A 186 -23.92 -16.81 2.29
CA ARG A 186 -24.81 -17.14 1.17
C ARG A 186 -24.01 -17.32 -0.12
N ILE A 187 -23.23 -16.32 -0.52
CA ILE A 187 -22.41 -16.36 -1.73
C ILE A 187 -21.41 -17.52 -1.69
N THR A 188 -20.77 -17.75 -0.53
CA THR A 188 -19.81 -18.85 -0.38
C THR A 188 -20.47 -20.23 -0.55
N SER A 189 -21.66 -20.44 0.03
CA SER A 189 -22.41 -21.70 -0.10
C SER A 189 -22.86 -21.93 -1.54
N THR A 190 -23.41 -20.90 -2.17
CA THR A 190 -23.86 -20.97 -3.56
C THR A 190 -22.68 -21.18 -4.54
N LEU A 191 -21.50 -20.58 -4.28
CA LEU A 191 -20.29 -20.83 -5.08
C LEU A 191 -19.79 -22.27 -4.88
N LYS A 192 -19.85 -22.82 -3.68
CA LYS A 192 -19.52 -24.24 -3.44
C LYS A 192 -20.44 -25.17 -4.22
N GLU A 193 -21.76 -24.93 -4.17
CA GLU A 193 -22.73 -25.70 -4.95
C GLU A 193 -22.48 -25.60 -6.45
N PHE A 194 -22.12 -24.42 -6.97
CA PHE A 194 -21.77 -24.21 -8.36
C PHE A 194 -20.56 -25.05 -8.78
N THR A 195 -19.60 -25.28 -7.88
CA THR A 195 -18.37 -26.04 -8.17
C THR A 195 -18.49 -27.54 -7.91
N ILE A 196 -19.47 -28.00 -7.09
CA ILE A 196 -19.67 -29.42 -6.75
C ILE A 196 -20.07 -30.22 -7.97
N GLY A 197 -19.40 -31.37 -8.17
CA GLY A 197 -19.68 -32.28 -9.28
C GLY A 197 -19.20 -31.79 -10.64
N SER A 198 -18.45 -30.67 -10.68
CA SER A 198 -17.83 -30.22 -11.91
C SER A 198 -16.59 -31.06 -12.26
N ASN A 199 -16.34 -31.30 -13.55
CA ASN A 199 -15.11 -31.92 -14.02
C ASN A 199 -13.87 -31.19 -13.51
N THR A 200 -13.97 -29.88 -13.29
CA THR A 200 -12.89 -29.05 -12.74
C THR A 200 -12.53 -29.43 -11.32
N GLN A 201 -13.50 -29.77 -10.46
CA GLN A 201 -13.24 -30.16 -9.08
C GLN A 201 -12.52 -31.53 -9.03
N GLU A 202 -13.01 -32.50 -9.78
CA GLU A 202 -12.37 -33.83 -9.87
C GLU A 202 -10.95 -33.74 -10.46
N PHE A 203 -10.80 -32.96 -11.53
CA PHE A 203 -9.50 -32.64 -12.12
C PHE A 203 -8.55 -32.05 -11.09
N GLN A 204 -8.96 -31.01 -10.36
CA GLN A 204 -8.12 -30.36 -9.35
C GLN A 204 -7.66 -31.35 -8.26
N HIS A 205 -8.57 -32.20 -7.79
CA HIS A 205 -8.25 -33.22 -6.80
C HIS A 205 -7.19 -34.18 -7.33
N LYS A 206 -7.40 -34.72 -8.53
CA LYS A 206 -6.46 -35.65 -9.20
C LYS A 206 -5.11 -34.97 -9.47
N LEU A 207 -5.13 -33.78 -10.07
CA LEU A 207 -3.91 -33.00 -10.37
C LEU A 207 -3.12 -32.70 -9.09
N THR A 208 -3.79 -32.32 -8.02
CA THR A 208 -3.11 -32.00 -6.74
C THR A 208 -2.42 -33.22 -6.16
N LYS A 209 -3.06 -34.40 -6.22
CA LYS A 209 -2.45 -35.66 -5.77
C LYS A 209 -1.22 -36.03 -6.58
N VAL A 210 -1.36 -36.08 -7.90
CA VAL A 210 -0.26 -36.44 -8.81
C VAL A 210 0.91 -35.44 -8.72
N LEU A 211 0.61 -34.15 -8.63
CA LEU A 211 1.62 -33.10 -8.48
C LEU A 211 2.35 -33.19 -7.12
N THR A 212 1.64 -33.53 -6.06
CA THR A 212 2.24 -33.72 -4.73
C THR A 212 3.21 -34.90 -4.74
N ASP A 213 2.80 -36.03 -5.31
CA ASP A 213 3.64 -37.24 -5.42
C ASP A 213 4.89 -36.98 -6.28
N PHE A 214 4.72 -36.27 -7.41
CA PHE A 214 5.82 -35.85 -8.26
C PHE A 214 6.81 -34.93 -7.55
N ASN A 215 6.30 -33.90 -6.85
CA ASN A 215 7.14 -32.96 -6.12
C ASN A 215 7.88 -33.63 -4.95
N ASN A 216 7.24 -34.52 -4.22
CA ASN A 216 7.89 -35.28 -3.15
C ASN A 216 9.05 -36.15 -3.68
N ARG A 217 8.89 -36.70 -4.88
CA ARG A 217 9.92 -37.55 -5.53
C ARG A 217 11.10 -36.74 -6.06
N TYR A 218 10.85 -35.62 -6.75
CA TYR A 218 11.87 -34.91 -7.51
C TYR A 218 12.36 -33.61 -6.86
N PHE A 219 11.57 -33.03 -5.95
CA PHE A 219 11.87 -31.80 -5.23
C PHE A 219 11.65 -31.95 -3.71
N PRO A 220 12.25 -32.98 -3.06
CA PRO A 220 12.06 -33.18 -1.62
C PRO A 220 12.57 -31.97 -0.84
N SER A 221 11.74 -31.42 0.04
CA SER A 221 12.12 -30.30 0.90
C SER A 221 12.55 -30.80 2.28
N PRO A 222 13.70 -30.30 2.84
CA PRO A 222 14.54 -29.21 2.34
C PRO A 222 15.68 -29.65 1.41
N ASP A 223 15.88 -30.96 1.18
CA ASP A 223 17.06 -31.56 0.58
C ASP A 223 17.38 -31.02 -0.82
N PHE A 224 16.35 -30.83 -1.66
CA PHE A 224 16.55 -30.28 -2.99
C PHE A 224 17.27 -28.92 -2.96
N LYS A 225 16.80 -27.98 -2.13
CA LYS A 225 17.42 -26.65 -2.02
C LYS A 225 18.80 -26.68 -1.36
N ILE A 226 19.08 -27.66 -0.52
CA ILE A 226 20.42 -27.87 0.06
C ILE A 226 21.39 -28.31 -1.05
N ARG A 227 21.01 -29.27 -1.88
CA ARG A 227 21.82 -29.76 -3.01
C ARG A 227 22.09 -28.68 -4.05
N VAL A 228 21.09 -27.87 -4.37
CA VAL A 228 21.24 -26.68 -5.23
C VAL A 228 22.28 -25.71 -4.66
N ARG A 229 22.19 -25.37 -3.36
CA ARG A 229 23.16 -24.45 -2.70
C ARG A 229 24.60 -25.01 -2.67
N ARG A 230 24.75 -26.33 -2.66
CA ARG A 230 26.06 -27.00 -2.73
C ARG A 230 26.60 -27.14 -4.16
N GLY A 231 25.85 -26.70 -5.17
CA GLY A 231 26.24 -26.84 -6.57
C GLY A 231 26.12 -28.26 -7.13
N GLU A 232 25.48 -29.19 -6.41
CA GLU A 232 25.27 -30.57 -6.85
C GLU A 232 24.21 -30.68 -7.95
N ILE A 233 23.31 -29.69 -8.03
CA ILE A 233 22.23 -29.61 -9.01
C ILE A 233 22.19 -28.19 -9.58
N ASN A 234 22.19 -28.09 -10.92
CA ASN A 234 21.80 -26.83 -11.58
C ASN A 234 20.28 -26.69 -11.48
N GLU A 235 19.82 -25.69 -10.70
CA GLU A 235 18.40 -25.49 -10.40
C GLU A 235 17.56 -25.24 -11.65
N ASP A 236 18.09 -24.44 -12.58
CA ASP A 236 17.37 -24.05 -13.80
C ASP A 236 17.18 -25.23 -14.74
N ASP A 237 18.27 -25.92 -15.08
CA ASP A 237 18.24 -27.07 -16.01
C ASP A 237 17.36 -28.21 -15.46
N TYR A 238 17.56 -28.55 -14.17
CA TYR A 238 16.80 -29.60 -13.53
C TYR A 238 15.32 -29.24 -13.40
N GLY A 239 15.02 -28.01 -12.96
CA GLY A 239 13.67 -27.50 -12.80
C GLY A 239 12.90 -27.48 -14.12
N GLN A 240 13.53 -27.01 -15.21
CA GLN A 240 12.92 -26.97 -16.54
C GLN A 240 12.69 -28.38 -17.12
N ALA A 241 13.67 -29.28 -16.99
CA ALA A 241 13.52 -30.66 -17.44
C ALA A 241 12.35 -31.37 -16.76
N LYS A 242 12.24 -31.22 -15.42
CA LYS A 242 11.12 -31.80 -14.65
C LYS A 242 9.78 -31.09 -14.90
N ALA A 243 9.79 -29.80 -15.22
CA ALA A 243 8.58 -29.09 -15.64
C ALA A 243 8.07 -29.62 -16.99
N ALA A 244 8.97 -29.90 -17.94
CA ALA A 244 8.60 -30.48 -19.23
C ALA A 244 8.02 -31.89 -19.06
N GLU A 245 8.63 -32.74 -18.21
CA GLU A 245 8.12 -34.06 -17.88
C GLU A 245 6.70 -33.99 -17.26
N PHE A 246 6.50 -33.16 -16.26
CA PHE A 246 5.18 -33.01 -15.61
C PHE A 246 4.13 -32.38 -16.51
N LYS A 247 4.53 -31.53 -17.47
CA LYS A 247 3.61 -30.90 -18.42
C LYS A 247 2.88 -31.94 -19.28
N LEU A 248 3.49 -33.05 -19.64
CA LEU A 248 2.83 -34.14 -20.37
C LEU A 248 1.71 -34.75 -19.51
N ILE A 249 2.01 -35.06 -18.24
CA ILE A 249 1.01 -35.59 -17.29
C ILE A 249 -0.14 -34.60 -17.10
N TYR A 250 0.17 -33.31 -17.01
CA TYR A 250 -0.83 -32.26 -16.91
C TYR A 250 -1.74 -32.20 -18.13
N GLN A 251 -1.17 -32.27 -19.34
CA GLN A 251 -1.93 -32.27 -20.61
C GLN A 251 -2.86 -33.48 -20.72
N ASP A 252 -2.40 -34.66 -20.34
CA ASP A 252 -3.21 -35.87 -20.32
C ASP A 252 -4.40 -35.72 -19.36
N LEU A 253 -4.19 -35.17 -18.17
CA LEU A 253 -5.27 -34.89 -17.21
C LEU A 253 -6.26 -33.85 -17.75
N VAL A 254 -5.77 -32.76 -18.35
CA VAL A 254 -6.63 -31.74 -18.99
C VAL A 254 -7.56 -32.36 -20.04
N ASN A 255 -7.00 -33.24 -20.88
CA ASN A 255 -7.76 -33.96 -21.91
C ASN A 255 -8.75 -34.97 -21.29
N GLN A 256 -8.29 -35.78 -20.31
CA GLN A 256 -9.11 -36.78 -19.63
C GLN A 256 -10.35 -36.19 -18.98
N TYR A 257 -10.22 -35.01 -18.34
CA TYR A 257 -11.32 -34.34 -17.65
C TYR A 257 -12.03 -33.29 -18.53
N ASN A 258 -11.62 -33.16 -19.79
CA ASN A 258 -12.16 -32.18 -20.75
C ASN A 258 -12.19 -30.75 -20.19
N ILE A 259 -11.05 -30.29 -19.63
CA ILE A 259 -10.93 -28.96 -19.04
C ILE A 259 -10.66 -27.92 -20.12
N SER A 260 -11.55 -26.96 -20.30
CA SER A 260 -11.30 -25.80 -21.14
C SER A 260 -10.42 -24.79 -20.41
N LEU A 261 -9.25 -24.48 -20.97
CA LEU A 261 -8.31 -23.51 -20.41
C LEU A 261 -8.39 -22.14 -21.08
N ASN A 262 -8.94 -22.10 -22.29
CA ASN A 262 -8.97 -20.93 -23.15
C ASN A 262 -10.38 -20.37 -23.28
N HIS A 263 -10.48 -19.05 -23.34
CA HIS A 263 -11.72 -18.37 -23.71
C HIS A 263 -11.86 -18.19 -25.21
N VAL A 264 -13.08 -17.98 -25.66
CA VAL A 264 -13.33 -17.35 -26.96
C VAL A 264 -12.68 -15.96 -26.87
N LYS A 265 -11.70 -15.69 -27.74
CA LYS A 265 -10.85 -14.50 -27.71
C LYS A 265 -11.69 -13.23 -27.75
N THR A 266 -11.82 -12.59 -26.61
CA THR A 266 -12.18 -11.18 -26.50
C THR A 266 -10.91 -10.41 -26.10
N HIS A 267 -10.87 -9.11 -26.35
CA HIS A 267 -9.64 -8.31 -26.17
C HIS A 267 -9.57 -7.64 -24.79
N ASN A 268 -10.32 -8.13 -23.79
CA ASN A 268 -10.33 -7.55 -22.47
C ASN A 268 -9.29 -8.16 -21.53
N PHE A 269 -9.01 -7.47 -20.41
CA PHE A 269 -8.05 -7.92 -19.41
C PHE A 269 -8.44 -9.27 -18.80
N LEU A 270 -9.73 -9.49 -18.56
CA LEU A 270 -10.21 -10.68 -17.88
C LEU A 270 -9.98 -11.94 -18.71
N ASP A 271 -10.30 -11.89 -20.00
CA ASP A 271 -10.15 -13.05 -20.89
C ASP A 271 -8.67 -13.39 -21.13
N LYS A 272 -7.79 -12.40 -21.05
CA LYS A 272 -6.35 -12.63 -21.15
C LYS A 272 -5.77 -13.29 -19.90
N TRP A 273 -6.21 -12.88 -18.69
CA TRP A 273 -5.51 -13.21 -17.46
C TRP A 273 -6.18 -14.25 -16.56
N TYR A 274 -7.34 -14.77 -16.96
CA TYR A 274 -8.04 -15.82 -16.21
C TYR A 274 -8.35 -17.00 -17.12
N ILE A 275 -8.06 -18.23 -16.66
CA ILE A 275 -8.49 -19.44 -17.35
C ILE A 275 -10.00 -19.63 -17.20
N GLU A 276 -10.62 -20.39 -18.12
CA GLU A 276 -12.08 -20.53 -18.21
C GLU A 276 -12.76 -20.89 -16.87
N PRO A 277 -12.31 -21.90 -16.10
CA PRO A 277 -12.97 -22.22 -14.83
C PRO A 277 -12.98 -21.05 -13.84
N ILE A 278 -11.88 -20.30 -13.77
CA ILE A 278 -11.76 -19.11 -12.90
C ILE A 278 -12.71 -18.01 -13.38
N ARG A 279 -12.77 -17.79 -14.71
CA ARG A 279 -13.62 -16.75 -15.30
C ARG A 279 -15.09 -17.01 -15.03
N SER A 280 -15.56 -18.25 -15.22
CA SER A 280 -16.93 -18.66 -14.94
C SER A 280 -17.33 -18.44 -13.48
N GLU A 281 -16.46 -18.79 -12.51
CA GLU A 281 -16.71 -18.55 -11.10
C GLU A 281 -16.72 -17.05 -10.75
N ILE A 282 -15.86 -16.24 -11.38
CA ILE A 282 -15.83 -14.76 -11.20
C ILE A 282 -17.17 -14.17 -11.64
N ASP A 283 -17.64 -14.50 -12.84
CA ASP A 283 -18.88 -13.97 -13.38
C ASP A 283 -20.10 -14.42 -12.56
N PHE A 284 -20.08 -15.67 -12.10
CA PHE A 284 -21.10 -16.20 -11.20
C PHE A 284 -21.17 -15.44 -9.88
N VAL A 285 -20.03 -15.25 -9.18
CA VAL A 285 -19.99 -14.49 -7.91
C VAL A 285 -20.38 -13.03 -8.14
N ARG A 286 -19.97 -12.41 -9.25
CA ARG A 286 -20.40 -11.06 -9.62
C ARG A 286 -21.92 -10.96 -9.71
N SER A 287 -22.58 -11.89 -10.41
CA SER A 287 -24.05 -11.90 -10.55
C SER A 287 -24.76 -12.03 -9.20
N LEU A 288 -24.21 -12.77 -8.24
CA LEU A 288 -24.74 -12.87 -6.88
C LEU A 288 -24.57 -11.58 -6.07
N ILE A 289 -23.47 -10.85 -6.28
CA ILE A 289 -23.20 -9.56 -5.63
C ILE A 289 -24.16 -8.49 -6.15
N GLU A 290 -24.47 -8.48 -7.45
CA GLU A 290 -25.40 -7.53 -8.07
C GLU A 290 -26.81 -7.61 -7.48
N GLN A 291 -27.21 -8.76 -6.91
CA GLN A 291 -28.52 -8.99 -6.28
C GLN A 291 -28.60 -8.43 -4.84
N VAL A 292 -27.47 -8.07 -4.22
CA VAL A 292 -27.43 -7.56 -2.84
C VAL A 292 -28.04 -6.16 -2.79
N GLN A 293 -29.04 -5.96 -1.91
CA GLN A 293 -29.81 -4.73 -1.84
C GLN A 293 -29.05 -3.58 -1.17
N ASP A 294 -28.43 -3.84 0.00
CA ASP A 294 -27.66 -2.83 0.71
C ASP A 294 -26.42 -2.39 -0.09
N PRO A 295 -26.32 -1.11 -0.49
CA PRO A 295 -25.23 -0.63 -1.32
C PRO A 295 -23.85 -0.69 -0.62
N ASN A 296 -23.78 -0.52 0.71
CA ASN A 296 -22.52 -0.61 1.45
C ASN A 296 -22.03 -2.05 1.48
N ILE A 297 -22.93 -3.01 1.76
CA ILE A 297 -22.61 -4.44 1.74
C ILE A 297 -22.21 -4.87 0.34
N ARG A 298 -22.96 -4.48 -0.69
CA ARG A 298 -22.62 -4.74 -2.09
C ARG A 298 -21.22 -4.22 -2.44
N ASN A 299 -20.89 -2.98 -2.06
CA ASN A 299 -19.58 -2.38 -2.28
C ASN A 299 -18.45 -3.12 -1.55
N ALA A 300 -18.68 -3.57 -0.32
CA ALA A 300 -17.72 -4.40 0.42
C ALA A 300 -17.48 -5.74 -0.29
N LEU A 301 -18.51 -6.39 -0.80
CA LEU A 301 -18.41 -7.64 -1.57
C LEU A 301 -17.68 -7.43 -2.91
N VAL A 302 -17.88 -6.30 -3.59
CA VAL A 302 -17.10 -5.89 -4.77
C VAL A 302 -15.61 -5.81 -4.43
N ILE A 303 -15.24 -5.22 -3.30
CA ILE A 303 -13.83 -5.15 -2.86
C ILE A 303 -13.28 -6.54 -2.49
N ILE A 304 -14.07 -7.41 -1.87
CA ILE A 304 -13.69 -8.80 -1.60
C ILE A 304 -13.42 -9.54 -2.92
N LEU A 305 -14.33 -9.46 -3.89
CA LEU A 305 -14.18 -10.10 -5.18
C LEU A 305 -12.96 -9.54 -5.94
N SER A 306 -12.78 -8.23 -5.94
CA SER A 306 -11.61 -7.57 -6.54
C SER A 306 -10.28 -8.09 -5.96
N ARG A 307 -10.19 -8.26 -4.63
CA ARG A 307 -9.01 -8.87 -3.98
C ARG A 307 -8.82 -10.32 -4.41
N THR A 308 -9.92 -11.06 -4.47
CA THR A 308 -9.93 -12.48 -4.85
C THR A 308 -9.37 -12.67 -6.25
N ILE A 309 -9.94 -11.99 -7.21
CA ILE A 309 -9.55 -12.12 -8.61
C ILE A 309 -8.11 -11.66 -8.85
N ARG A 310 -7.65 -10.62 -8.15
CA ARG A 310 -6.25 -10.19 -8.23
C ARG A 310 -5.26 -11.32 -7.89
N SER A 311 -5.63 -12.22 -6.99
CA SER A 311 -4.81 -13.37 -6.59
C SER A 311 -4.98 -14.61 -7.47
N CYS A 312 -6.04 -14.65 -8.30
CA CYS A 312 -6.40 -15.80 -9.12
C CYS A 312 -5.98 -15.66 -10.59
N ARG A 313 -5.19 -14.64 -10.94
CA ARG A 313 -4.67 -14.43 -12.30
C ARG A 313 -3.78 -15.60 -12.74
N ALA A 314 -3.90 -15.98 -14.00
CA ALA A 314 -3.09 -17.02 -14.63
C ALA A 314 -1.65 -16.53 -14.86
N THR A 315 -0.85 -16.50 -13.80
CA THR A 315 0.53 -16.01 -13.82
C THR A 315 1.41 -16.80 -12.84
N THR A 316 2.73 -16.71 -12.98
CA THR A 316 3.65 -17.30 -12.01
C THR A 316 3.60 -16.56 -10.66
N HIS A 317 4.05 -17.23 -9.60
CA HIS A 317 4.20 -16.58 -8.29
C HIS A 317 5.23 -15.43 -8.30
N PHE A 318 6.15 -15.42 -9.27
CA PHE A 318 7.13 -14.37 -9.43
C PHE A 318 6.53 -13.13 -10.13
N ASP A 319 5.66 -13.36 -11.13
CA ASP A 319 5.12 -12.29 -11.98
C ASP A 319 3.77 -11.73 -11.51
N LEU A 320 3.31 -12.12 -10.32
CA LEU A 320 2.00 -11.68 -9.79
C LEU A 320 1.83 -10.15 -9.78
N ALA A 321 2.93 -9.43 -9.65
CA ALA A 321 2.93 -7.97 -9.62
C ALA A 321 3.16 -7.33 -11.00
N THR A 322 3.84 -8.01 -11.93
CA THR A 322 4.32 -7.43 -13.21
C THR A 322 3.56 -7.93 -14.43
N LEU A 323 2.86 -9.06 -14.35
CA LEU A 323 2.00 -9.62 -15.38
C LEU A 323 2.66 -9.66 -16.78
N LYS A 324 3.73 -10.44 -16.94
CA LYS A 324 4.44 -10.53 -18.22
C LYS A 324 3.64 -11.32 -19.25
N GLU A 325 3.35 -12.59 -18.93
CA GLU A 325 2.66 -13.54 -19.82
C GLU A 325 1.66 -14.38 -19.02
N PRO A 326 0.46 -14.65 -19.55
CA PRO A 326 -0.48 -15.57 -18.91
C PRO A 326 0.04 -17.01 -18.99
N ILE A 327 -0.13 -17.76 -17.89
CA ILE A 327 0.29 -19.16 -17.77
C ILE A 327 -0.92 -20.02 -17.42
N SER A 328 -1.31 -20.88 -18.35
CA SER A 328 -2.39 -21.86 -18.19
C SER A 328 -1.90 -23.29 -17.93
N SER A 329 -0.57 -23.50 -17.83
CA SER A 329 0.03 -24.81 -17.57
C SER A 329 0.89 -24.83 -16.31
N THR A 330 1.35 -26.01 -15.92
CA THR A 330 2.32 -26.18 -14.83
C THR A 330 3.70 -25.64 -15.19
N TYR A 331 4.44 -25.16 -14.19
CA TYR A 331 5.75 -24.53 -14.36
C TYR A 331 6.65 -24.76 -13.15
N TYR A 332 7.98 -24.74 -13.34
CA TYR A 332 8.91 -24.72 -12.23
C TYR A 332 8.89 -23.35 -11.53
N CYS A 333 8.75 -23.35 -10.22
CA CYS A 333 8.70 -22.14 -9.42
C CYS A 333 9.94 -22.01 -8.54
N HIS A 334 10.85 -21.11 -8.87
CA HIS A 334 12.08 -20.83 -8.09
C HIS A 334 11.78 -20.41 -6.64
N LYS A 335 10.69 -19.66 -6.42
CA LYS A 335 10.25 -19.26 -5.08
C LYS A 335 9.93 -20.45 -4.18
N HIS A 336 9.27 -21.46 -4.73
CA HIS A 336 8.86 -22.65 -3.99
C HIS A 336 9.82 -23.84 -4.16
N GLY A 337 10.75 -23.79 -5.12
CA GLY A 337 11.69 -24.86 -5.44
C GLY A 337 11.00 -26.16 -5.87
N LYS A 338 9.89 -26.06 -6.63
CA LYS A 338 9.08 -27.21 -7.08
C LYS A 338 8.19 -26.85 -8.26
N ILE A 339 7.55 -27.85 -8.86
CA ILE A 339 6.52 -27.59 -9.88
C ILE A 339 5.27 -27.01 -9.22
N CYS A 340 4.76 -25.92 -9.77
CA CYS A 340 3.52 -25.27 -9.40
C CYS A 340 2.49 -25.35 -10.53
N LYS A 341 1.23 -25.18 -10.20
CA LYS A 341 0.08 -25.19 -11.12
C LYS A 341 -0.68 -23.89 -11.09
N PRO A 342 -1.40 -23.51 -12.14
CA PRO A 342 -2.39 -22.44 -12.09
C PRO A 342 -3.51 -22.76 -11.07
N LEU A 343 -4.26 -21.76 -10.70
CA LEU A 343 -5.49 -21.93 -9.93
C LEU A 343 -6.64 -22.29 -10.88
N PHE A 344 -7.59 -23.10 -10.39
CA PHE A 344 -8.79 -23.52 -11.12
C PHE A 344 -10.08 -23.18 -10.41
N SER A 345 -10.01 -22.57 -9.21
CA SER A 345 -11.16 -22.05 -8.48
C SER A 345 -10.76 -20.83 -7.66
N ILE A 346 -11.67 -19.88 -7.52
CA ILE A 346 -11.50 -18.70 -6.67
C ILE A 346 -11.92 -18.97 -5.21
N LEU A 347 -12.56 -20.10 -4.92
CA LEU A 347 -13.25 -20.38 -3.66
C LEU A 347 -12.38 -20.17 -2.42
N GLU A 348 -11.16 -20.71 -2.41
CA GLU A 348 -10.25 -20.58 -1.27
C GLU A 348 -9.86 -19.12 -1.00
N TRP A 349 -9.58 -18.35 -2.06
CA TRP A 349 -9.24 -16.93 -1.95
C TRP A 349 -10.46 -16.09 -1.57
N TRP A 350 -11.64 -16.43 -2.10
CA TRP A 350 -12.90 -15.81 -1.70
C TRP A 350 -13.15 -15.96 -0.20
N ILE A 351 -13.10 -17.19 0.34
CA ILE A 351 -13.27 -17.46 1.77
C ILE A 351 -12.26 -16.69 2.60
N ARG A 352 -10.99 -16.78 2.22
CA ARG A 352 -9.89 -16.10 2.93
C ARG A 352 -10.07 -14.59 2.99
N TYR A 353 -10.37 -13.97 1.87
CA TYR A 353 -10.50 -12.50 1.82
C TYR A 353 -11.82 -12.01 2.40
N SER A 354 -12.88 -12.78 2.35
CA SER A 354 -14.13 -12.49 3.03
C SER A 354 -13.95 -12.45 4.56
N GLN A 355 -13.33 -13.47 5.13
CA GLN A 355 -13.05 -13.54 6.57
C GLN A 355 -12.10 -12.42 7.02
N ASP A 356 -11.02 -12.17 6.26
CA ASP A 356 -10.07 -11.10 6.54
C ASP A 356 -10.74 -9.71 6.46
N THR A 357 -11.63 -9.50 5.48
CA THR A 357 -12.35 -8.22 5.33
C THR A 357 -13.29 -7.95 6.49
N ILE A 358 -14.15 -8.92 6.87
CA ILE A 358 -15.06 -8.79 8.01
C ILE A 358 -14.28 -8.50 9.30
N LYS A 359 -13.21 -9.27 9.55
CA LYS A 359 -12.34 -9.06 10.72
C LYS A 359 -11.77 -7.65 10.77
N ARG A 360 -11.30 -7.10 9.63
CA ARG A 360 -10.68 -5.77 9.56
C ARG A 360 -11.69 -4.64 9.71
N LEU A 361 -12.87 -4.79 9.13
CA LEU A 361 -13.98 -3.85 9.32
C LEU A 361 -14.41 -3.82 10.79
N ALA A 362 -14.52 -4.98 11.45
CA ALA A 362 -14.83 -5.07 12.88
C ALA A 362 -13.73 -4.45 13.77
N GLN A 363 -12.46 -4.56 13.37
CA GLN A 363 -11.36 -3.92 14.10
C GLN A 363 -11.44 -2.40 14.01
N PHE A 364 -11.69 -1.86 12.81
CA PHE A 364 -11.82 -0.42 12.63
C PHE A 364 -13.08 0.15 13.28
N ASP A 365 -14.18 -0.58 13.27
CA ASP A 365 -15.43 -0.14 13.89
C ASP A 365 -15.30 0.15 15.40
N LYS A 366 -14.37 -0.54 16.09
CA LYS A 366 -14.03 -0.29 17.50
C LYS A 366 -13.25 1.00 17.73
N LEU A 367 -12.57 1.52 16.70
CA LEU A 367 -11.72 2.72 16.76
C LEU A 367 -12.42 3.95 16.18
N ARG A 368 -13.46 3.73 15.42
CA ARG A 368 -14.20 4.74 14.68
C ARG A 368 -14.81 5.78 15.60
N THR A 369 -14.68 7.04 15.21
CA THR A 369 -15.37 8.18 15.82
C THR A 369 -16.68 8.53 15.08
N LYS A 370 -17.37 9.57 15.53
CA LYS A 370 -18.65 10.02 14.93
C LYS A 370 -18.46 10.98 13.74
N THR A 371 -17.22 11.36 13.44
CA THR A 371 -16.92 12.28 12.34
C THR A 371 -17.22 11.68 10.97
N THR A 372 -17.47 12.53 9.98
CA THR A 372 -17.84 12.15 8.62
C THR A 372 -16.61 12.15 7.71
N GLN A 373 -16.48 11.12 6.90
CA GLN A 373 -15.50 11.03 5.82
C GLN A 373 -16.18 10.63 4.53
N LEU A 374 -15.72 11.20 3.42
CA LEU A 374 -16.22 10.84 2.08
C LEU A 374 -15.10 11.00 1.04
N CYS A 375 -14.97 10.03 0.15
CA CYS A 375 -14.13 10.14 -1.03
C CYS A 375 -14.99 10.41 -2.26
N LEU A 376 -14.76 11.55 -2.90
CA LEU A 376 -15.41 11.98 -4.13
C LEU A 376 -14.66 11.43 -5.36
N THR A 377 -15.37 11.08 -6.41
CA THR A 377 -14.76 10.77 -7.71
C THR A 377 -14.74 12.04 -8.56
N GLY A 378 -13.53 12.50 -8.94
CA GLY A 378 -13.42 13.71 -9.75
C GLY A 378 -11.97 14.15 -10.02
N ASP A 379 -11.84 15.16 -10.87
CA ASP A 379 -10.57 15.81 -11.14
C ASP A 379 -10.32 16.92 -10.12
N SER A 380 -9.30 16.74 -9.29
CA SER A 380 -8.94 17.69 -8.22
C SER A 380 -8.52 19.07 -8.74
N ARG A 381 -8.19 19.19 -10.05
CA ARG A 381 -7.89 20.49 -10.67
C ARG A 381 -9.11 21.38 -10.84
N SER A 382 -10.32 20.80 -10.87
CA SER A 382 -11.53 21.55 -11.27
C SER A 382 -12.77 21.27 -10.43
N ILE A 383 -12.80 20.19 -9.63
CA ILE A 383 -13.97 19.79 -8.86
C ILE A 383 -14.44 20.92 -7.90
N ASN A 384 -15.73 21.20 -7.88
CA ASN A 384 -16.34 21.99 -6.83
C ASN A 384 -16.69 21.06 -5.65
N ILE A 385 -15.87 21.10 -4.62
CA ILE A 385 -15.96 20.17 -3.48
C ILE A 385 -17.33 20.27 -2.82
N THR A 386 -17.83 21.47 -2.55
CA THR A 386 -19.11 21.65 -1.86
C THR A 386 -20.28 21.13 -2.68
N GLN A 387 -20.34 21.49 -3.96
CA GLN A 387 -21.39 21.03 -4.86
C GLN A 387 -21.35 19.50 -5.04
N ALA A 388 -20.16 18.91 -5.07
CA ALA A 388 -20.02 17.46 -5.14
C ALA A 388 -20.49 16.79 -3.84
N LEU A 389 -20.17 17.36 -2.67
CA LEU A 389 -20.64 16.84 -1.37
C LEU A 389 -22.18 16.87 -1.26
N GLU A 390 -22.84 17.90 -1.77
CA GLU A 390 -24.32 18.04 -1.72
C GLU A 390 -25.04 16.84 -2.36
N GLN A 391 -24.42 16.19 -3.35
CA GLN A 391 -24.99 15.02 -4.02
C GLN A 391 -24.96 13.76 -3.14
N TYR A 392 -24.07 13.70 -2.15
CA TYR A 392 -23.87 12.51 -1.31
C TYR A 392 -24.30 12.73 0.15
N ASP A 393 -23.97 13.89 0.72
CA ASP A 393 -24.26 14.26 2.11
C ASP A 393 -24.39 15.78 2.25
N ASN A 394 -25.62 16.27 2.17
CA ASN A 394 -25.94 17.68 2.26
C ASN A 394 -25.56 18.29 3.64
N ASN A 395 -25.58 17.50 4.72
CA ASN A 395 -25.16 17.97 6.04
C ASN A 395 -23.66 18.19 6.09
N PHE A 396 -22.89 17.28 5.51
CA PHE A 396 -21.45 17.44 5.42
C PHE A 396 -21.05 18.59 4.47
N ALA A 397 -21.79 18.81 3.39
CA ALA A 397 -21.61 19.98 2.53
C ALA A 397 -21.82 21.29 3.30
N LYS A 398 -22.91 21.40 4.08
CA LYS A 398 -23.19 22.56 4.94
C LYS A 398 -22.11 22.78 5.99
N LEU A 399 -21.66 21.72 6.66
CA LEU A 399 -20.56 21.78 7.63
C LEU A 399 -19.28 22.29 6.96
N THR A 400 -18.94 21.78 5.78
CA THR A 400 -17.74 22.18 5.02
C THR A 400 -17.79 23.66 4.62
N ASN A 401 -18.95 24.16 4.23
CA ASN A 401 -19.13 25.58 3.92
C ASN A 401 -18.99 26.47 5.15
N ALA A 402 -19.57 26.07 6.28
CA ALA A 402 -19.56 26.85 7.51
C ALA A 402 -18.20 26.89 8.20
N GLN A 403 -17.52 25.73 8.29
CA GLN A 403 -16.27 25.58 9.03
C GLN A 403 -15.04 25.78 8.15
N ARG A 404 -15.16 25.55 6.83
CA ARG A 404 -14.05 25.49 5.87
C ARG A 404 -13.09 24.34 6.18
N ILE A 405 -12.28 23.98 5.20
CA ILE A 405 -11.29 22.91 5.31
C ILE A 405 -10.04 23.46 6.00
N LYS A 406 -9.58 22.83 7.07
CA LYS A 406 -8.45 23.30 7.87
C LYS A 406 -7.10 23.12 7.18
N GLY A 407 -6.98 22.13 6.31
CA GLY A 407 -5.74 21.91 5.57
C GLY A 407 -5.76 20.64 4.73
N ILE A 408 -4.61 20.35 4.15
CA ILE A 408 -4.38 19.21 3.25
C ILE A 408 -3.30 18.32 3.86
N PHE A 409 -3.54 17.00 3.84
CA PHE A 409 -2.50 15.99 4.00
C PHE A 409 -2.63 14.99 2.85
N SER A 410 -1.63 14.91 1.96
CA SER A 410 -1.73 14.11 0.75
C SER A 410 -0.37 13.67 0.21
N SER A 411 -0.38 12.66 -0.67
CA SER A 411 0.76 12.27 -1.49
C SER A 411 0.36 12.34 -2.95
N PRO A 412 0.76 13.39 -3.67
CA PRO A 412 0.55 13.47 -5.11
C PRO A 412 1.17 12.28 -5.83
N PRO A 413 0.66 11.86 -6.99
CA PRO A 413 1.29 10.84 -7.80
C PRO A 413 2.73 11.28 -8.17
N TYR A 414 3.68 10.33 -8.18
CA TYR A 414 5.07 10.65 -8.54
C TYR A 414 5.26 10.59 -10.05
N VAL A 415 5.88 11.62 -10.63
CA VAL A 415 6.05 11.73 -12.07
C VAL A 415 6.71 10.48 -12.68
N GLY A 416 6.04 9.88 -13.66
CA GLY A 416 6.55 8.77 -14.46
C GLY A 416 6.74 7.46 -13.70
N LEU A 417 5.97 7.19 -12.61
CA LEU A 417 6.14 5.96 -11.84
C LEU A 417 4.98 4.97 -11.94
N ILE A 418 3.74 5.42 -12.08
CA ILE A 418 2.57 4.55 -11.97
C ILE A 418 1.48 5.04 -12.93
N ASP A 419 0.86 4.09 -13.64
CA ASP A 419 -0.44 4.25 -14.30
C ASP A 419 -1.48 3.60 -13.37
N TYR A 420 -2.28 4.41 -12.69
CA TYR A 420 -3.15 3.96 -11.59
C TYR A 420 -4.35 3.17 -12.10
N HIS A 421 -4.92 3.54 -13.25
CA HIS A 421 -6.02 2.77 -13.85
C HIS A 421 -5.55 1.37 -14.28
N ASP A 422 -4.34 1.25 -14.83
CA ASP A 422 -3.78 -0.04 -15.22
C ASP A 422 -3.46 -0.96 -14.04
N GLN A 423 -3.16 -0.41 -12.87
CA GLN A 423 -3.04 -1.22 -11.66
C GLN A 423 -4.28 -2.06 -11.37
N HIS A 424 -5.45 -1.53 -11.71
CA HIS A 424 -6.75 -2.07 -11.40
C HIS A 424 -7.58 -2.42 -12.64
N ALA A 425 -6.92 -2.60 -13.83
CA ALA A 425 -7.59 -2.91 -15.09
C ALA A 425 -8.61 -4.05 -14.97
N TYR A 426 -8.29 -5.09 -14.19
CA TYR A 426 -9.20 -6.20 -13.90
C TYR A 426 -10.51 -5.78 -13.21
N ALA A 427 -10.48 -4.73 -12.37
CA ALA A 427 -11.69 -4.23 -11.70
C ALA A 427 -12.51 -3.34 -12.62
N TYR A 428 -11.85 -2.54 -13.46
CA TYR A 428 -12.53 -1.74 -14.47
C TYR A 428 -13.28 -2.62 -15.47
N ASP A 429 -12.63 -3.68 -15.96
CA ASP A 429 -13.28 -4.62 -16.88
C ASP A 429 -14.42 -5.39 -16.22
N LEU A 430 -14.23 -5.87 -14.97
CA LEU A 430 -15.24 -6.70 -14.29
C LEU A 430 -16.48 -5.92 -13.87
N PHE A 431 -16.28 -4.72 -13.31
CA PHE A 431 -17.37 -3.93 -12.73
C PHE A 431 -17.83 -2.77 -13.62
N HIS A 432 -17.26 -2.68 -14.84
CA HIS A 432 -17.61 -1.68 -15.85
C HIS A 432 -17.48 -0.23 -15.36
N PHE A 433 -16.44 0.04 -14.54
CA PHE A 433 -16.13 1.40 -14.16
C PHE A 433 -15.61 2.19 -15.35
N GLU A 434 -15.96 3.48 -15.41
CA GLU A 434 -15.41 4.40 -16.40
C GLU A 434 -13.93 4.64 -16.17
N ARG A 435 -13.09 4.43 -17.18
CA ARG A 435 -11.68 4.77 -17.15
C ARG A 435 -11.47 6.25 -17.51
N ARG A 436 -10.66 6.93 -16.73
CA ARG A 436 -10.34 8.35 -16.89
C ARG A 436 -8.82 8.57 -16.94
N ASP A 437 -8.12 7.72 -17.67
CA ASP A 437 -6.65 7.72 -17.77
C ASP A 437 -6.10 9.09 -18.22
N HIS A 438 -6.82 9.79 -19.08
CA HIS A 438 -6.45 11.12 -19.59
C HIS A 438 -6.42 12.20 -18.49
N LEU A 439 -7.09 11.97 -17.35
CA LEU A 439 -7.08 12.88 -16.20
C LEU A 439 -5.96 12.58 -15.20
N GLU A 440 -5.29 11.43 -15.31
CA GLU A 440 -4.18 11.08 -14.42
C GLU A 440 -3.00 12.06 -14.56
N ILE A 441 -2.43 12.44 -13.42
CA ILE A 441 -1.26 13.33 -13.33
C ILE A 441 -0.01 12.48 -13.18
N GLY A 442 1.05 12.78 -13.94
CA GLY A 442 2.37 12.16 -13.79
C GLY A 442 2.42 10.68 -14.13
N THR A 443 1.68 10.21 -15.13
CA THR A 443 1.59 8.79 -15.52
C THR A 443 2.94 8.22 -15.97
N LEU A 444 3.13 6.92 -15.75
CA LEU A 444 4.32 6.16 -16.21
C LEU A 444 4.48 6.26 -17.74
N SER A 445 3.38 6.20 -18.47
CA SER A 445 3.34 6.27 -19.94
C SER A 445 3.88 7.57 -20.51
N LYS A 446 3.79 8.68 -19.76
CA LYS A 446 4.36 9.99 -20.15
C LYS A 446 5.85 10.14 -19.80
N GLY A 447 6.40 9.20 -19.01
CA GLY A 447 7.81 9.20 -18.63
C GLY A 447 8.20 10.32 -17.65
N GLN A 448 9.49 10.67 -17.64
CA GLN A 448 10.10 11.63 -16.71
C GLN A 448 10.91 12.73 -17.44
N GLY A 449 10.64 12.97 -18.73
CA GLY A 449 11.27 14.02 -19.52
C GLY A 449 10.92 15.44 -19.03
N ILE A 450 11.51 16.46 -19.63
CA ILE A 450 11.30 17.88 -19.25
C ILE A 450 9.83 18.24 -19.38
N GLU A 451 9.20 17.97 -20.53
CA GLU A 451 7.80 18.26 -20.79
C GLU A 451 6.86 17.57 -19.77
N ALA A 452 7.14 16.29 -19.42
CA ALA A 452 6.35 15.56 -18.42
C ALA A 452 6.46 16.20 -17.04
N ARG A 453 7.64 16.72 -16.67
CA ARG A 453 7.86 17.42 -15.39
C ARG A 453 7.19 18.79 -15.37
N GLU A 454 7.26 19.56 -16.44
CA GLU A 454 6.57 20.85 -16.58
C GLU A 454 5.04 20.68 -16.50
N ALA A 455 4.49 19.70 -17.22
CA ALA A 455 3.06 19.35 -17.16
C ALA A 455 2.65 18.87 -15.76
N TYR A 456 3.53 18.16 -15.05
CA TYR A 456 3.32 17.74 -13.66
C TYR A 456 3.26 18.95 -12.71
N VAL A 457 4.24 19.84 -12.77
CA VAL A 457 4.27 21.09 -11.98
C VAL A 457 3.00 21.88 -12.20
N GLU A 458 2.62 22.09 -13.45
CA GLU A 458 1.39 22.83 -13.80
C GLU A 458 0.14 22.16 -13.22
N SER A 459 0.01 20.83 -13.39
CA SER A 459 -1.16 20.09 -12.91
C SER A 459 -1.29 20.09 -11.39
N ILE A 460 -0.19 19.90 -10.65
CA ILE A 460 -0.22 19.93 -9.18
C ILE A 460 -0.54 21.35 -8.69
N SER A 461 0.01 22.36 -9.33
CA SER A 461 -0.29 23.77 -9.00
C SER A 461 -1.78 24.09 -9.21
N GLN A 462 -2.39 23.61 -10.29
CA GLN A 462 -3.84 23.74 -10.54
C GLN A 462 -4.66 23.07 -9.45
N VAL A 463 -4.27 21.86 -9.00
CA VAL A 463 -4.95 21.18 -7.88
C VAL A 463 -4.89 22.03 -6.61
N LEU A 464 -3.71 22.52 -6.24
CA LEU A 464 -3.56 23.35 -5.04
C LEU A 464 -4.36 24.64 -5.13
N ASN A 465 -4.35 25.31 -6.28
CA ASN A 465 -5.12 26.54 -6.51
C ASN A 465 -6.64 26.27 -6.42
N ASN A 466 -7.14 25.17 -6.98
CA ASN A 466 -8.54 24.82 -6.81
C ASN A 466 -8.88 24.50 -5.35
N CYS A 467 -8.05 23.72 -4.65
CA CYS A 467 -8.30 23.35 -3.24
C CYS A 467 -8.29 24.57 -2.31
N ARG A 468 -7.39 25.54 -2.52
CA ARG A 468 -7.31 26.77 -1.70
C ARG A 468 -8.62 27.50 -1.59
N ARG A 469 -9.49 27.46 -2.58
CA ARG A 469 -10.82 28.10 -2.58
C ARG A 469 -11.71 27.60 -1.44
N PHE A 470 -11.45 26.42 -0.91
CA PHE A 470 -12.23 25.75 0.13
C PHE A 470 -11.53 25.74 1.49
N LEU A 471 -10.26 26.16 1.56
CA LEU A 471 -9.49 26.19 2.81
C LEU A 471 -9.89 27.38 3.71
N SER A 472 -9.75 27.20 5.02
CA SER A 472 -9.89 28.27 6.01
C SER A 472 -8.63 29.15 6.07
N ASP A 473 -8.71 30.32 6.66
CA ASP A 473 -7.53 31.11 6.94
C ASP A 473 -6.55 30.36 7.85
N GLY A 474 -5.26 30.58 7.64
CA GLY A 474 -4.19 29.92 8.40
C GLY A 474 -4.09 28.40 8.19
N PHE A 475 -4.51 27.91 7.04
CA PHE A 475 -4.44 26.50 6.67
C PHE A 475 -3.00 25.96 6.63
N HIS A 476 -2.89 24.62 6.75
CA HIS A 476 -1.65 23.89 6.59
C HIS A 476 -1.78 22.89 5.41
N ILE A 477 -0.77 22.82 4.56
CA ILE A 477 -0.70 21.82 3.47
C ILE A 477 0.55 20.98 3.66
N PHE A 478 0.37 19.67 3.76
CA PHE A 478 1.44 18.68 3.82
C PHE A 478 1.40 17.80 2.58
N LEU A 479 2.47 17.84 1.77
CA LEU A 479 2.62 17.02 0.58
C LEU A 479 3.78 16.05 0.74
N VAL A 480 3.50 14.75 0.71
CA VAL A 480 4.51 13.68 0.80
C VAL A 480 4.98 13.34 -0.61
N ALA A 481 6.26 13.54 -0.90
CA ALA A 481 6.80 13.33 -2.22
C ALA A 481 8.26 12.87 -2.24
N ASN A 482 8.63 12.15 -3.31
CA ASN A 482 10.03 11.99 -3.69
C ASN A 482 10.36 13.05 -4.76
N ASP A 483 10.91 14.17 -4.32
CA ASP A 483 11.22 15.31 -5.21
C ASP A 483 12.64 15.21 -5.79
N LYS A 484 12.87 14.15 -6.56
CA LYS A 484 14.16 13.91 -7.22
C LYS A 484 14.59 15.06 -8.17
N TYR A 485 13.63 15.80 -8.69
CA TYR A 485 13.85 16.82 -9.71
C TYR A 485 13.67 18.25 -9.18
N ASN A 486 13.52 18.43 -7.89
CA ASN A 486 13.33 19.74 -7.23
C ASN A 486 12.16 20.55 -7.82
N MET A 487 11.01 19.90 -8.02
CA MET A 487 9.82 20.50 -8.63
C MET A 487 8.92 21.24 -7.63
N TYR A 488 9.01 20.91 -6.34
CA TYR A 488 8.09 21.46 -5.32
C TYR A 488 8.28 22.95 -5.02
N PRO A 489 9.49 23.55 -5.12
CA PRO A 489 9.63 25.02 -5.07
C PRO A 489 8.82 25.72 -6.16
N ASP A 490 8.86 25.23 -7.41
CA ASP A 490 8.11 25.80 -8.53
C ASP A 490 6.58 25.60 -8.35
N ILE A 491 6.16 24.44 -7.84
CA ILE A 491 4.76 24.17 -7.48
C ILE A 491 4.28 25.17 -6.42
N ALA A 492 5.06 25.38 -5.36
CA ALA A 492 4.72 26.32 -4.31
C ALA A 492 4.57 27.75 -4.86
N GLN A 493 5.54 28.22 -5.65
CA GLN A 493 5.50 29.53 -6.26
C GLN A 493 4.28 29.72 -7.18
N LYS A 494 4.00 28.76 -8.09
CA LYS A 494 2.85 28.81 -9.00
C LYS A 494 1.50 28.72 -8.27
N SER A 495 1.49 28.16 -7.06
CA SER A 495 0.30 28.06 -6.22
C SER A 495 0.17 29.23 -5.22
N GLU A 496 1.04 30.25 -5.30
CA GLU A 496 1.11 31.37 -4.35
C GLU A 496 1.21 30.87 -2.90
N LEU A 497 2.09 29.89 -2.67
CA LEU A 497 2.37 29.28 -1.39
C LEU A 497 3.86 29.37 -1.08
N GLN A 498 4.20 29.39 0.21
CA GLN A 498 5.58 29.27 0.66
C GLN A 498 5.81 27.93 1.35
N ILE A 499 6.98 27.33 1.11
CA ILE A 499 7.44 26.15 1.86
C ILE A 499 8.02 26.66 3.18
N VAL A 500 7.32 26.42 4.28
CA VAL A 500 7.74 26.87 5.62
C VAL A 500 8.57 25.83 6.35
N ASN A 501 8.44 24.54 6.00
CA ASN A 501 9.25 23.46 6.56
C ASN A 501 9.33 22.27 5.59
N GLN A 502 10.35 21.42 5.79
CA GLN A 502 10.57 20.18 5.04
C GLN A 502 11.02 19.09 6.01
N PHE A 503 10.31 17.95 5.98
CA PHE A 503 10.63 16.79 6.81
C PHE A 503 11.09 15.65 5.89
N LYS A 504 12.39 15.40 5.83
CA LYS A 504 12.95 14.35 4.98
C LYS A 504 13.02 13.03 5.74
N ARG A 505 12.39 11.98 5.21
CA ARG A 505 12.29 10.67 5.85
C ARG A 505 12.92 9.56 5.02
N PRO A 506 13.56 8.56 5.61
CA PRO A 506 13.90 7.33 4.91
C PRO A 506 12.66 6.45 4.75
N VAL A 507 12.52 5.80 3.59
CA VAL A 507 11.42 4.85 3.33
C VAL A 507 11.96 3.44 3.23
N LEU A 508 11.66 2.64 4.25
CA LEU A 508 12.12 1.27 4.40
C LEU A 508 11.07 0.26 3.93
N CYS A 509 11.52 -0.95 3.65
CA CYS A 509 10.65 -2.08 3.26
C CYS A 509 9.83 -1.82 1.97
N ARG A 510 10.37 -1.06 1.03
CA ARG A 510 9.77 -0.87 -0.31
C ARG A 510 9.81 -2.16 -1.14
N THR A 511 10.84 -2.96 -0.91
CA THR A 511 11.05 -4.28 -1.51
C THR A 511 11.42 -5.26 -0.41
N GLU A 512 11.38 -6.56 -0.69
CA GLU A 512 11.80 -7.61 0.27
C GLU A 512 13.24 -7.38 0.80
N ARG A 513 14.06 -6.65 0.03
CA ARG A 513 15.41 -6.23 0.43
C ARG A 513 15.57 -4.77 0.01
N ASP A 514 15.75 -3.87 0.96
CA ASP A 514 16.05 -2.46 0.70
C ASP A 514 17.44 -2.34 0.04
N LYS A 515 17.51 -2.65 -1.26
CA LYS A 515 18.76 -2.68 -2.04
C LYS A 515 19.38 -1.31 -2.29
N GLY A 516 18.64 -0.24 -2.05
CA GLY A 516 19.09 1.14 -2.25
C GLY A 516 18.44 2.11 -1.28
N ALA A 517 19.19 3.12 -0.87
CA ALA A 517 18.70 4.22 -0.05
C ALA A 517 17.60 4.99 -0.79
N TYR A 518 16.48 5.27 -0.11
CA TYR A 518 15.37 6.01 -0.67
C TYR A 518 14.72 6.89 0.39
N SER A 519 14.46 8.14 0.03
CA SER A 519 13.80 9.10 0.92
C SER A 519 12.58 9.73 0.25
N GLU A 520 11.68 10.20 1.10
CA GLU A 520 10.60 11.12 0.76
C GLU A 520 10.75 12.38 1.59
N THR A 521 10.26 13.48 1.06
CA THR A 521 10.16 14.76 1.77
C THR A 521 8.69 15.08 1.98
N ILE A 522 8.33 15.47 3.19
CA ILE A 522 7.03 16.05 3.49
C ILE A 522 7.21 17.56 3.47
N PHE A 523 6.67 18.20 2.45
CA PHE A 523 6.68 19.64 2.28
C PHE A 523 5.53 20.24 3.07
N HIS A 524 5.82 21.15 4.00
CA HIS A 524 4.84 21.93 4.70
C HIS A 524 4.70 23.30 4.03
N LEU A 525 3.53 23.56 3.47
CA LEU A 525 3.25 24.80 2.76
C LEU A 525 2.16 25.61 3.48
N ARG A 526 2.25 26.93 3.38
CA ARG A 526 1.27 27.90 3.88
C ARG A 526 1.09 29.03 2.87
N ALA A 527 0.04 29.84 3.05
CA ALA A 527 -0.06 31.14 2.35
C ALA A 527 1.11 32.05 2.76
N TYR A 528 1.44 33.00 1.89
CA TYR A 528 2.41 34.05 2.18
C TYR A 528 1.94 34.91 3.36
#